data_4b084a7b1df4a9544c6047e784b33135
#
_entry.id   4b084a7b1df4a9544c6047e784b33135
#
_cell.length_a   1.000
_cell.length_b   1.000
_cell.length_c   1.000
_cell.angle_alpha   90.00
_cell.angle_beta   90.00
_cell.angle_gamma   90.00
#
_symmetry.space_group_name_H-M   'P 1'
#
loop_
_entity.id
_entity.type
_entity.pdbx_description
1 polymer ?
#
loop_
_entity_poly.entity_id
_entity_poly.type
_entity_poly.pdbx_seq_one_letter_code
_entity_poly.pdbx_strand_id
1 'polypeptide(L)'
;MRLLLLLLAILPLAMAAPKSSATDRLAIRYDYFKVYSLFIENEQQLEELKEIYEDISVHVLNELAGPGHSYNIIVGPLLQKYVEGKLNELKIIFKVIVDDLQKLLDKSAVDKDSQMEWESYHTLDTIYDWVDKECAAHDYLECKVIGQSYEGRDIKSIRLSKREGNKAIFLEGNIHAMEWISSATVTFLLNELINSEDPEMQRLSEEYDWIVVPMVNPDGFVYTHEVERLWRKNRRPNGATNSSGPCYGIDMNRNFDYHWGGAGWNIDEPCDHWFGGHEPNTEIEILSLQSFVSSFEDGYIRSYMAFHAYGQYVLLPYGHSNTEFPPNYEQMKRIAAAFSDAASEPYGSAFTYGASGLLNYVVSGAAKDWAYGVKNIPFTCTVELRDKGTYGFFLPSNQITEVGVEVAAGLKGLVNKAAEEGIFD
;
A
#
# COMPACT_ATOMS: atom_id res chain seq x y z
N MET A 1 -45.22 51.22 -12.82
CA MET A 1 -44.99 49.88 -13.43
C MET A 1 -43.67 49.34 -12.93
N ARG A 2 -43.68 48.49 -11.89
CA ARG A 2 -42.51 47.89 -11.31
C ARG A 2 -42.34 46.48 -11.91
N LEU A 3 -41.25 46.25 -12.62
CA LEU A 3 -40.88 44.93 -13.15
C LEU A 3 -40.27 44.11 -12.02
N LEU A 4 -40.94 43.01 -11.65
CA LEU A 4 -40.42 42.00 -10.73
C LEU A 4 -39.54 41.06 -11.54
N LEU A 5 -38.22 41.06 -11.28
CA LEU A 5 -37.30 40.04 -11.76
C LEU A 5 -37.35 38.84 -10.81
N LEU A 6 -37.91 37.73 -11.26
CA LEU A 6 -37.79 36.42 -10.61
C LEU A 6 -36.40 35.84 -10.93
N LEU A 7 -35.55 35.79 -9.93
CA LEU A 7 -34.32 34.98 -9.94
C LEU A 7 -34.71 33.52 -9.69
N LEU A 8 -34.72 32.71 -10.73
CA LEU A 8 -34.75 31.26 -10.63
C LEU A 8 -33.33 30.78 -10.20
N ALA A 9 -33.22 30.38 -8.94
CA ALA A 9 -32.03 29.64 -8.47
C ALA A 9 -32.02 28.22 -9.09
N ILE A 10 -31.15 28.02 -10.04
CA ILE A 10 -30.86 26.66 -10.57
C ILE A 10 -29.96 25.98 -9.53
N LEU A 11 -30.55 25.11 -8.70
CA LEU A 11 -29.79 24.14 -7.93
C LEU A 11 -29.16 23.15 -8.91
N PRO A 12 -27.85 22.87 -8.83
CA PRO A 12 -27.30 21.78 -9.57
C PRO A 12 -27.83 20.47 -8.99
N LEU A 13 -28.66 19.76 -9.77
CA LEU A 13 -28.93 18.34 -9.50
C LEU A 13 -27.58 17.62 -9.59
N ALA A 14 -27.06 17.21 -8.45
CA ALA A 14 -26.02 16.21 -8.39
C ALA A 14 -26.61 14.92 -9.00
N MET A 15 -26.30 14.65 -10.25
CA MET A 15 -26.56 13.35 -10.85
C MET A 15 -25.67 12.34 -10.10
N ALA A 16 -26.28 11.58 -9.21
CA ALA A 16 -25.66 10.37 -8.69
C ALA A 16 -25.29 9.50 -9.90
N ALA A 17 -24.02 9.17 -10.01
CA ALA A 17 -23.56 8.23 -11.01
C ALA A 17 -24.41 6.94 -10.88
N PRO A 18 -24.82 6.32 -12.00
CA PRO A 18 -25.60 5.11 -11.93
C PRO A 18 -24.79 4.06 -11.18
N LYS A 19 -25.30 3.56 -10.03
CA LYS A 19 -24.79 2.37 -9.40
C LYS A 19 -24.78 1.30 -10.49
N SER A 20 -23.60 0.93 -10.96
CA SER A 20 -23.42 -0.21 -11.87
C SER A 20 -24.09 -1.39 -11.16
N SER A 21 -25.17 -1.90 -11.73
CA SER A 21 -25.72 -3.19 -11.31
C SER A 21 -24.58 -4.17 -11.38
N ALA A 22 -24.32 -4.87 -10.28
CA ALA A 22 -23.41 -5.99 -10.25
C ALA A 22 -23.89 -7.00 -11.32
N THR A 23 -23.39 -6.83 -12.55
CA THR A 23 -23.36 -7.94 -13.50
C THR A 23 -22.42 -8.94 -12.85
N ASP A 24 -22.85 -10.20 -12.70
CA ASP A 24 -22.04 -11.33 -12.28
C ASP A 24 -20.76 -11.41 -13.13
N ARG A 25 -19.75 -10.62 -12.80
CA ARG A 25 -18.41 -10.77 -13.34
C ARG A 25 -17.84 -11.97 -12.62
N LEU A 26 -17.68 -13.08 -13.34
CA LEU A 26 -17.00 -14.24 -12.80
C LEU A 26 -15.60 -13.78 -12.37
N ALA A 27 -15.24 -14.11 -11.13
CA ALA A 27 -13.91 -13.85 -10.60
C ALA A 27 -12.86 -14.47 -11.52
N ILE A 28 -11.79 -13.71 -11.78
CA ILE A 28 -10.66 -14.21 -12.56
C ILE A 28 -10.00 -15.33 -11.78
N ARG A 29 -9.80 -16.46 -12.44
CA ARG A 29 -9.16 -17.64 -11.85
C ARG A 29 -7.78 -17.84 -12.45
N TYR A 30 -6.87 -18.31 -11.61
CA TYR A 30 -5.46 -18.55 -11.92
C TYR A 30 -5.10 -20.04 -11.83
N ASP A 31 -6.04 -20.93 -12.24
CA ASP A 31 -5.81 -22.37 -12.26
C ASP A 31 -4.62 -22.71 -13.18
N TYR A 32 -3.65 -23.44 -12.62
CA TYR A 32 -2.40 -23.83 -13.30
C TYR A 32 -1.48 -22.68 -13.74
N PHE A 33 -1.75 -21.43 -13.35
CA PHE A 33 -0.79 -20.37 -13.51
C PHE A 33 0.41 -20.62 -12.59
N LYS A 34 1.62 -20.43 -13.12
CA LYS A 34 2.86 -20.56 -12.35
C LYS A 34 3.44 -19.21 -12.02
N VAL A 35 4.11 -19.13 -10.87
CA VAL A 35 4.95 -18.00 -10.54
C VAL A 35 6.40 -18.43 -10.66
N TYR A 36 7.15 -17.70 -11.49
CA TYR A 36 8.59 -17.88 -11.69
C TYR A 36 9.33 -16.76 -10.98
N SER A 37 10.37 -17.10 -10.26
CA SER A 37 11.37 -16.14 -9.76
C SER A 37 12.56 -16.17 -10.71
N LEU A 38 12.88 -15.02 -11.29
CA LEU A 38 13.95 -14.81 -12.27
C LEU A 38 15.07 -14.02 -11.60
N PHE A 39 16.32 -14.26 -11.98
CA PHE A 39 17.44 -13.39 -11.63
C PHE A 39 18.01 -12.77 -12.91
N ILE A 40 18.00 -11.46 -12.99
CA ILE A 40 18.46 -10.68 -14.16
C ILE A 40 19.85 -10.15 -13.88
N GLU A 41 20.83 -10.60 -14.66
CA GLU A 41 22.24 -10.28 -14.46
C GLU A 41 22.72 -9.02 -15.18
N ASN A 42 22.06 -8.65 -16.29
CA ASN A 42 22.51 -7.56 -17.15
C ASN A 42 21.35 -6.87 -17.88
N GLU A 43 21.65 -5.69 -18.47
CA GLU A 43 20.67 -4.86 -19.19
C GLU A 43 20.04 -5.58 -20.39
N GLN A 44 20.78 -6.40 -21.12
CA GLN A 44 20.23 -7.13 -22.27
C GLN A 44 19.13 -8.09 -21.80
N GLN A 45 19.34 -8.84 -20.73
CA GLN A 45 18.32 -9.73 -20.15
C GLN A 45 17.09 -8.96 -19.68
N LEU A 46 17.29 -7.74 -19.13
CA LEU A 46 16.20 -6.88 -18.69
C LEU A 46 15.34 -6.40 -19.86
N GLU A 47 15.96 -5.94 -20.94
CA GLU A 47 15.24 -5.50 -22.15
C GLU A 47 14.44 -6.66 -22.79
N GLU A 48 15.04 -7.83 -22.91
CA GLU A 48 14.35 -9.03 -23.43
C GLU A 48 13.19 -9.47 -22.50
N LEU A 49 13.33 -9.30 -21.19
CA LEU A 49 12.21 -9.55 -20.27
C LEU A 49 11.07 -8.55 -20.47
N LYS A 50 11.37 -7.29 -20.75
CA LYS A 50 10.37 -6.28 -21.09
C LYS A 50 9.62 -6.65 -22.37
N GLU A 51 10.33 -7.10 -23.39
CA GLU A 51 9.70 -7.58 -24.64
C GLU A 51 8.78 -8.78 -24.39
N ILE A 52 9.19 -9.73 -23.54
CA ILE A 52 8.34 -10.88 -23.17
C ILE A 52 7.08 -10.39 -22.44
N TYR A 53 7.21 -9.40 -21.55
CA TYR A 53 6.10 -8.83 -20.81
C TYR A 53 5.10 -8.09 -21.71
N GLU A 54 5.59 -7.30 -22.65
CA GLU A 54 4.75 -6.54 -23.59
C GLU A 54 4.00 -7.44 -24.59
N ASP A 55 4.68 -8.48 -25.12
CA ASP A 55 4.13 -9.35 -26.16
C ASP A 55 3.16 -10.43 -25.64
N ILE A 56 3.33 -10.90 -24.40
CA ILE A 56 2.70 -12.17 -23.98
C ILE A 56 1.72 -12.01 -22.81
N SER A 57 1.44 -10.83 -22.35
CA SER A 57 0.58 -10.62 -21.18
C SER A 57 1.04 -11.41 -19.95
N VAL A 58 2.34 -11.46 -19.73
CA VAL A 58 2.96 -11.98 -18.54
C VAL A 58 2.83 -10.91 -17.44
N HIS A 59 2.31 -11.27 -16.26
CA HIS A 59 2.22 -10.32 -15.15
C HIS A 59 3.52 -10.31 -14.36
N VAL A 60 4.21 -9.18 -14.32
CA VAL A 60 5.35 -8.96 -13.43
C VAL A 60 4.82 -8.48 -12.10
N LEU A 61 5.22 -9.13 -11.00
CA LEU A 61 4.71 -8.83 -9.66
C LEU A 61 5.46 -7.70 -8.95
N ASN A 62 6.69 -7.43 -9.36
CA ASN A 62 7.51 -6.36 -8.79
C ASN A 62 8.12 -5.51 -9.90
N GLU A 63 8.28 -4.24 -9.63
CA GLU A 63 8.83 -3.30 -10.61
C GLU A 63 10.25 -3.68 -11.05
N LEU A 64 10.57 -3.37 -12.32
CA LEU A 64 11.85 -3.70 -12.91
C LEU A 64 12.92 -2.68 -12.49
N ALA A 65 13.60 -2.95 -11.37
CA ALA A 65 14.59 -2.06 -10.76
C ALA A 65 15.95 -1.99 -11.50
N GLY A 66 16.25 -2.96 -12.36
CA GLY A 66 17.53 -3.05 -13.08
C GLY A 66 18.22 -4.40 -12.92
N PRO A 67 19.39 -4.58 -13.51
CA PRO A 67 20.18 -5.81 -13.34
C PRO A 67 20.65 -6.02 -11.89
N GLY A 68 20.93 -7.26 -11.53
CA GLY A 68 21.33 -7.67 -10.19
C GLY A 68 20.17 -7.94 -9.24
N HIS A 69 18.92 -7.92 -9.74
CA HIS A 69 17.71 -8.13 -8.96
C HIS A 69 16.94 -9.38 -9.38
N SER A 70 16.12 -9.89 -8.47
CA SER A 70 15.17 -10.96 -8.76
C SER A 70 13.79 -10.40 -9.04
N TYR A 71 13.12 -10.99 -10.03
CA TYR A 71 11.77 -10.62 -10.46
C TYR A 71 10.86 -11.82 -10.41
N ASN A 72 9.62 -11.60 -9.96
CA ASN A 72 8.61 -12.63 -9.98
C ASN A 72 7.63 -12.34 -11.11
N ILE A 73 7.43 -13.32 -11.99
CA ILE A 73 6.46 -13.25 -13.10
C ILE A 73 5.42 -14.34 -12.96
N ILE A 74 4.18 -14.01 -13.31
CA ILE A 74 3.06 -14.95 -13.40
C ILE A 74 2.87 -15.32 -14.86
N VAL A 75 2.83 -16.62 -15.15
CA VAL A 75 2.70 -17.14 -16.52
C VAL A 75 1.55 -18.13 -16.63
N GLY A 76 0.62 -17.83 -17.52
CA GLY A 76 -0.52 -18.70 -17.81
C GLY A 76 -0.11 -20.04 -18.44
N PRO A 77 -0.91 -21.11 -18.28
CA PRO A 77 -0.54 -22.48 -18.64
C PRO A 77 -0.16 -22.64 -20.12
N LEU A 78 -0.77 -21.88 -21.03
CA LEU A 78 -0.49 -21.97 -22.46
C LEU A 78 0.87 -21.39 -22.86
N LEU A 79 1.43 -20.48 -22.05
CA LEU A 79 2.66 -19.74 -22.33
C LEU A 79 3.90 -20.31 -21.63
N GLN A 80 3.73 -21.19 -20.64
CA GLN A 80 4.83 -21.69 -19.81
C GLN A 80 5.99 -22.26 -20.62
N LYS A 81 5.70 -23.13 -21.58
CA LYS A 81 6.77 -23.73 -22.41
C LYS A 81 7.51 -22.69 -23.26
N TYR A 82 6.79 -21.70 -23.77
CA TYR A 82 7.39 -20.63 -24.57
C TYR A 82 8.29 -19.76 -23.68
N VAL A 83 7.78 -19.32 -22.54
CA VAL A 83 8.53 -18.48 -21.59
C VAL A 83 9.75 -19.22 -21.06
N GLU A 84 9.62 -20.48 -20.61
CA GLU A 84 10.77 -21.32 -20.19
C GLU A 84 11.82 -21.49 -21.30
N GLY A 85 11.36 -21.65 -22.54
CA GLY A 85 12.26 -21.72 -23.71
C GLY A 85 13.04 -20.42 -23.91
N LYS A 86 12.39 -19.27 -23.83
CA LYS A 86 13.01 -17.94 -23.94
C LYS A 86 13.97 -17.66 -22.78
N LEU A 87 13.58 -17.94 -21.54
CA LEU A 87 14.45 -17.78 -20.38
C LEU A 87 15.74 -18.61 -20.51
N ASN A 88 15.64 -19.84 -21.02
CA ASN A 88 16.81 -20.70 -21.28
C ASN A 88 17.69 -20.15 -22.41
N GLU A 89 17.09 -19.69 -23.53
CA GLU A 89 17.81 -19.05 -24.64
C GLU A 89 18.63 -17.84 -24.16
N LEU A 90 18.03 -17.01 -23.33
CA LEU A 90 18.63 -15.80 -22.74
C LEU A 90 19.57 -16.12 -21.57
N LYS A 91 19.68 -17.37 -21.17
CA LYS A 91 20.45 -17.82 -19.99
C LYS A 91 20.02 -17.12 -18.70
N ILE A 92 18.77 -16.74 -18.58
CA ILE A 92 18.21 -16.17 -17.35
C ILE A 92 18.04 -17.29 -16.33
N ILE A 93 18.60 -17.11 -15.14
CA ILE A 93 18.42 -18.06 -14.03
C ILE A 93 17.00 -17.93 -13.50
N PHE A 94 16.25 -19.02 -13.48
CA PHE A 94 14.90 -19.02 -12.97
C PHE A 94 14.55 -20.27 -12.15
N LYS A 95 13.55 -20.13 -11.30
CA LYS A 95 12.91 -21.24 -10.57
C LYS A 95 11.40 -21.03 -10.54
N VAL A 96 10.63 -22.10 -10.56
CA VAL A 96 9.20 -22.08 -10.24
C VAL A 96 9.06 -22.01 -8.73
N ILE A 97 8.42 -20.97 -8.22
CA ILE A 97 8.16 -20.78 -6.79
C ILE A 97 6.72 -21.12 -6.43
N VAL A 98 5.78 -21.05 -7.38
CA VAL A 98 4.39 -21.50 -7.24
C VAL A 98 3.99 -22.27 -8.50
N ASP A 99 3.61 -23.53 -8.35
CA ASP A 99 3.20 -24.40 -9.48
C ASP A 99 1.76 -24.18 -9.92
N ASP A 100 0.90 -23.73 -9.03
CA ASP A 100 -0.53 -23.48 -9.28
C ASP A 100 -0.97 -22.34 -8.36
N LEU A 101 -1.09 -21.14 -8.95
CA LEU A 101 -1.39 -19.93 -8.20
C LEU A 101 -2.78 -20.00 -7.57
N GLN A 102 -3.77 -20.59 -8.27
CA GLN A 102 -5.13 -20.70 -7.70
C GLN A 102 -5.16 -21.51 -6.41
N LYS A 103 -4.39 -22.60 -6.33
CA LYS A 103 -4.29 -23.37 -5.08
C LYS A 103 -3.67 -22.60 -3.93
N LEU A 104 -2.79 -21.64 -4.21
CA LEU A 104 -2.25 -20.74 -3.19
C LEU A 104 -3.31 -19.72 -2.76
N LEU A 105 -4.05 -19.13 -3.71
CA LEU A 105 -5.13 -18.20 -3.43
C LEU A 105 -6.26 -18.85 -2.63
N ASP A 106 -6.64 -20.09 -2.98
CA ASP A 106 -7.67 -20.83 -2.26
C ASP A 106 -7.30 -21.12 -0.77
N LYS A 107 -5.99 -21.09 -0.44
CA LYS A 107 -5.49 -21.20 0.94
C LYS A 107 -5.48 -19.88 1.70
N SER A 108 -5.50 -18.76 1.01
CA SER A 108 -5.60 -17.42 1.60
C SER A 108 -7.08 -17.09 1.84
N ALA A 109 -7.83 -18.04 2.39
CA ALA A 109 -9.27 -17.95 2.54
C ALA A 109 -9.68 -16.68 3.30
N VAL A 110 -10.64 -15.97 2.70
CA VAL A 110 -11.33 -14.86 3.35
C VAL A 110 -12.53 -15.47 4.07
N ASP A 111 -12.58 -15.36 5.37
CA ASP A 111 -13.78 -15.71 6.12
C ASP A 111 -14.75 -14.52 6.06
N LYS A 112 -15.80 -14.65 5.23
CA LYS A 112 -16.79 -13.59 5.02
C LYS A 112 -17.77 -13.43 6.19
N ASP A 113 -17.85 -14.42 7.06
CA ASP A 113 -18.85 -14.50 8.14
C ASP A 113 -18.20 -14.40 9.54
N SER A 114 -16.86 -14.31 9.64
CA SER A 114 -16.17 -14.24 10.92
C SER A 114 -16.16 -12.84 11.53
N GLN A 115 -16.00 -12.79 12.85
CA GLN A 115 -15.61 -11.58 13.53
C GLN A 115 -14.14 -11.26 13.20
N MET A 116 -13.76 -9.97 13.29
CA MET A 116 -12.39 -9.54 13.05
C MET A 116 -11.41 -10.27 13.97
N GLU A 117 -10.41 -10.91 13.37
CA GLU A 117 -9.30 -11.60 14.01
C GLU A 117 -8.09 -11.59 13.05
N TRP A 118 -6.93 -12.06 13.45
CA TRP A 118 -5.71 -11.97 12.62
C TRP A 118 -5.15 -13.35 12.25
N GLU A 119 -6.01 -14.35 12.11
CA GLU A 119 -5.68 -15.67 11.57
C GLU A 119 -6.21 -15.87 10.15
N SER A 120 -7.06 -14.94 9.67
CA SER A 120 -7.57 -14.90 8.30
C SER A 120 -7.58 -13.48 7.72
N TYR A 121 -7.67 -13.36 6.40
CA TYR A 121 -7.95 -12.08 5.75
C TYR A 121 -9.45 -11.80 5.79
N HIS A 122 -9.82 -10.53 5.87
CA HIS A 122 -11.20 -10.09 6.02
C HIS A 122 -11.67 -9.20 4.87
N THR A 123 -12.99 -9.15 4.69
CA THR A 123 -13.62 -8.20 3.77
C THR A 123 -13.56 -6.77 4.31
N LEU A 124 -13.78 -5.78 3.44
CA LEU A 124 -13.88 -4.39 3.84
C LEU A 124 -14.96 -4.19 4.92
N ASP A 125 -16.11 -4.84 4.74
CA ASP A 125 -17.24 -4.72 5.67
C ASP A 125 -16.86 -5.25 7.06
N THR A 126 -16.21 -6.42 7.15
CA THR A 126 -15.74 -7.00 8.42
C THR A 126 -14.75 -6.05 9.12
N ILE A 127 -13.79 -5.47 8.37
CA ILE A 127 -12.82 -4.52 8.92
C ILE A 127 -13.53 -3.27 9.43
N TYR A 128 -14.47 -2.72 8.67
CA TYR A 128 -15.17 -1.50 9.04
C TYR A 128 -16.16 -1.70 10.18
N ASP A 129 -16.83 -2.85 10.26
CA ASP A 129 -17.68 -3.21 11.38
C ASP A 129 -16.89 -3.33 12.69
N TRP A 130 -15.67 -3.88 12.62
CA TRP A 130 -14.77 -3.92 13.76
C TRP A 130 -14.32 -2.51 14.17
N VAL A 131 -13.89 -1.67 13.22
CA VAL A 131 -13.52 -0.27 13.49
C VAL A 131 -14.66 0.47 14.17
N ASP A 132 -15.89 0.35 13.67
CA ASP A 132 -17.06 1.03 14.24
C ASP A 132 -17.37 0.54 15.67
N LYS A 133 -17.15 -0.75 15.97
CA LYS A 133 -17.31 -1.31 17.32
C LYS A 133 -16.28 -0.75 18.29
N GLU A 134 -14.99 -0.73 17.90
CA GLU A 134 -13.92 -0.15 18.73
C GLU A 134 -14.18 1.34 18.99
N CYS A 135 -14.57 2.09 17.96
CA CYS A 135 -14.92 3.50 18.08
C CYS A 135 -16.08 3.76 19.03
N ALA A 136 -17.06 2.87 19.07
CA ALA A 136 -18.20 2.97 19.97
C ALA A 136 -17.88 2.53 21.40
N ALA A 137 -16.85 1.71 21.60
CA ALA A 137 -16.46 1.16 22.89
C ALA A 137 -15.53 2.06 23.68
N HIS A 138 -14.78 2.95 23.00
CA HIS A 138 -13.70 3.73 23.63
C HIS A 138 -13.82 5.22 23.33
N ASP A 139 -14.01 6.05 24.35
CA ASP A 139 -14.16 7.50 24.26
C ASP A 139 -12.88 8.26 23.89
N TYR A 140 -11.72 7.61 23.97
CA TYR A 140 -10.43 8.12 23.50
C TYR A 140 -10.16 7.84 22.03
N LEU A 141 -11.08 7.19 21.31
CA LEU A 141 -11.04 7.01 19.87
C LEU A 141 -11.93 8.02 19.15
N GLU A 142 -11.35 8.81 18.27
CA GLU A 142 -12.07 9.70 17.37
C GLU A 142 -12.07 9.08 15.96
N CYS A 143 -13.24 8.66 15.49
CA CYS A 143 -13.38 8.00 14.20
C CYS A 143 -14.10 8.91 13.20
N LYS A 144 -13.55 9.04 12.01
CA LYS A 144 -14.05 9.93 10.95
C LYS A 144 -14.04 9.26 9.60
N VAL A 145 -15.01 9.61 8.78
CA VAL A 145 -14.94 9.45 7.32
C VAL A 145 -14.19 10.66 6.79
N ILE A 146 -12.98 10.45 6.27
CA ILE A 146 -12.11 11.53 5.75
C ILE A 146 -12.40 11.86 4.28
N GLY A 147 -13.13 10.99 3.60
CA GLY A 147 -13.56 11.14 2.22
C GLY A 147 -14.25 9.87 1.74
N GLN A 148 -14.60 9.88 0.46
CA GLN A 148 -15.15 8.71 -0.21
C GLN A 148 -14.31 8.39 -1.45
N SER A 149 -14.20 7.10 -1.76
CA SER A 149 -13.57 6.61 -2.97
C SER A 149 -14.39 6.96 -4.21
N TYR A 150 -13.85 6.69 -5.39
CA TYR A 150 -14.55 6.92 -6.65
C TYR A 150 -15.88 6.16 -6.74
N GLU A 151 -15.99 4.93 -6.25
CA GLU A 151 -17.23 4.14 -6.23
C GLU A 151 -18.12 4.46 -5.01
N GLY A 152 -17.75 5.44 -4.17
CA GLY A 152 -18.54 5.96 -3.06
C GLY A 152 -18.40 5.18 -1.76
N ARG A 153 -17.31 4.43 -1.56
CA ARG A 153 -16.99 3.77 -0.29
C ARG A 153 -16.29 4.76 0.64
N ASP A 154 -16.61 4.70 1.91
CA ASP A 154 -15.98 5.55 2.91
C ASP A 154 -14.49 5.23 3.07
N ILE A 155 -13.68 6.28 3.24
CA ILE A 155 -12.29 6.16 3.70
C ILE A 155 -12.29 6.56 5.16
N LYS A 156 -12.06 5.59 6.06
CA LYS A 156 -12.15 5.78 7.50
C LYS A 156 -10.78 6.09 8.11
N SER A 157 -10.76 7.00 9.07
CA SER A 157 -9.63 7.26 9.94
C SER A 157 -10.01 7.06 11.40
N ILE A 158 -9.08 6.57 12.19
CA ILE A 158 -9.18 6.40 13.62
C ILE A 158 -8.04 7.20 14.26
N ARG A 159 -8.37 8.14 15.15
CA ARG A 159 -7.39 8.81 16.00
C ARG A 159 -7.53 8.29 17.41
N LEU A 160 -6.49 7.64 17.92
CA LEU A 160 -6.34 7.26 19.31
C LEU A 160 -5.61 8.39 20.03
N SER A 161 -6.22 8.97 21.07
CA SER A 161 -5.65 10.07 21.85
C SER A 161 -6.07 9.94 23.30
N LYS A 162 -5.15 9.51 24.16
CA LYS A 162 -5.40 9.31 25.61
C LYS A 162 -4.97 10.48 26.48
N ARG A 163 -4.18 11.41 25.94
CA ARG A 163 -3.68 12.61 26.66
C ARG A 163 -3.64 13.81 25.74
N GLU A 164 -3.95 14.98 26.29
CA GLU A 164 -3.79 16.24 25.57
C GLU A 164 -2.31 16.61 25.39
N GLY A 165 -1.99 17.22 24.25
CA GLY A 165 -0.65 17.74 23.97
C GLY A 165 0.33 16.73 23.37
N ASN A 166 -0.08 15.49 23.18
CA ASN A 166 0.72 14.48 22.50
C ASN A 166 1.04 14.88 21.06
N LYS A 167 2.20 14.42 20.58
CA LYS A 167 2.54 14.42 19.14
C LYS A 167 1.97 13.17 18.49
N ALA A 168 1.70 13.24 17.18
CA ALA A 168 1.04 12.17 16.46
C ALA A 168 1.99 11.35 15.60
N ILE A 169 1.66 10.06 15.51
CA ILE A 169 2.22 9.08 14.57
C ILE A 169 1.09 8.68 13.61
N PHE A 170 1.35 8.78 12.31
CA PHE A 170 0.39 8.48 11.27
C PHE A 170 0.73 7.13 10.62
N LEU A 171 -0.26 6.24 10.54
CA LEU A 171 -0.16 4.93 9.90
C LEU A 171 -1.20 4.82 8.78
N GLU A 172 -0.79 4.45 7.59
CA GLU A 172 -1.72 4.11 6.52
C GLU A 172 -1.47 2.73 5.95
N GLY A 173 -2.52 2.11 5.45
CA GLY A 173 -2.46 0.81 4.79
C GLY A 173 -3.30 0.72 3.54
N ASN A 174 -2.96 -0.28 2.72
CA ASN A 174 -3.71 -0.72 1.56
C ASN A 174 -4.00 0.38 0.52
N ILE A 175 -3.00 1.21 0.20
CA ILE A 175 -3.05 2.08 -0.97
C ILE A 175 -3.01 1.26 -2.27
N HIS A 176 -2.25 0.13 -2.28
CA HIS A 176 -2.30 -0.86 -3.33
C HIS A 176 -3.23 -2.01 -2.93
N ALA A 177 -4.24 -2.23 -3.74
CA ALA A 177 -5.36 -3.10 -3.39
C ALA A 177 -4.99 -4.56 -3.11
N MET A 178 -4.02 -5.12 -3.85
CA MET A 178 -3.60 -6.54 -3.74
C MET A 178 -2.77 -6.85 -2.50
N GLU A 179 -2.29 -5.83 -1.79
CA GLU A 179 -1.39 -5.93 -0.64
C GLU A 179 -2.17 -6.17 0.66
N TRP A 180 -2.92 -7.27 0.74
CA TRP A 180 -3.85 -7.56 1.85
C TRP A 180 -3.18 -7.56 3.23
N ILE A 181 -1.92 -8.01 3.30
CA ILE A 181 -1.16 -8.00 4.56
C ILE A 181 -0.95 -6.58 5.12
N SER A 182 -0.99 -5.56 4.28
CA SER A 182 -0.86 -4.16 4.71
C SER A 182 -1.99 -3.74 5.65
N SER A 183 -3.26 -3.86 5.20
CA SER A 183 -4.42 -3.53 6.06
C SER A 183 -4.54 -4.48 7.25
N ALA A 184 -4.21 -5.76 7.10
CA ALA A 184 -4.20 -6.72 8.19
C ALA A 184 -3.21 -6.32 9.29
N THR A 185 -1.99 -5.89 8.90
CA THR A 185 -0.97 -5.42 9.86
C THR A 185 -1.37 -4.10 10.53
N VAL A 186 -1.90 -3.14 9.75
CA VAL A 186 -2.30 -1.83 10.31
C VAL A 186 -3.45 -1.98 11.31
N THR A 187 -4.41 -2.86 11.02
CA THR A 187 -5.49 -3.17 11.98
C THR A 187 -5.00 -3.97 13.19
N PHE A 188 -4.01 -4.87 13.02
CA PHE A 188 -3.36 -5.55 14.13
C PHE A 188 -2.68 -4.54 15.06
N LEU A 189 -1.91 -3.60 14.52
CA LEU A 189 -1.25 -2.56 15.31
C LEU A 189 -2.26 -1.69 16.05
N LEU A 190 -3.37 -1.33 15.40
CA LEU A 190 -4.44 -0.57 16.06
C LEU A 190 -5.03 -1.36 17.23
N ASN A 191 -5.28 -2.66 17.04
CA ASN A 191 -5.74 -3.54 18.12
C ASN A 191 -4.75 -3.60 19.30
N GLU A 192 -3.45 -3.73 19.01
CA GLU A 192 -2.41 -3.72 20.05
C GLU A 192 -2.38 -2.39 20.82
N LEU A 193 -2.53 -1.26 20.14
CA LEU A 193 -2.58 0.06 20.80
C LEU A 193 -3.83 0.24 21.68
N ILE A 194 -4.94 -0.43 21.34
CA ILE A 194 -6.20 -0.36 22.11
C ILE A 194 -6.20 -1.37 23.24
N ASN A 195 -5.85 -2.63 22.98
CA ASN A 195 -6.20 -3.78 23.81
C ASN A 195 -4.99 -4.53 24.41
N SER A 196 -3.74 -4.19 24.02
CA SER A 196 -2.57 -4.95 24.47
C SER A 196 -2.35 -4.86 25.99
N GLU A 197 -1.96 -5.99 26.60
CA GLU A 197 -1.48 -6.06 27.98
C GLU A 197 0.04 -5.78 28.09
N ASP A 198 0.75 -5.62 26.97
CA ASP A 198 2.17 -5.25 26.96
C ASP A 198 2.36 -3.84 27.51
N PRO A 199 3.09 -3.68 28.64
CA PRO A 199 3.28 -2.37 29.25
C PRO A 199 3.91 -1.33 28.33
N GLU A 200 4.73 -1.76 27.37
CA GLU A 200 5.36 -0.84 26.42
C GLU A 200 4.36 -0.35 25.37
N MET A 201 3.51 -1.24 24.82
CA MET A 201 2.43 -0.83 23.93
C MET A 201 1.43 0.11 24.64
N GLN A 202 1.09 -0.18 25.92
CA GLN A 202 0.26 0.71 26.73
C GLN A 202 0.90 2.09 26.87
N ARG A 203 2.20 2.16 27.20
CA ARG A 203 2.94 3.42 27.29
C ARG A 203 2.90 4.19 25.98
N LEU A 204 3.18 3.54 24.84
CA LEU A 204 3.14 4.18 23.53
C LEU A 204 1.74 4.70 23.17
N SER A 205 0.69 3.96 23.52
CA SER A 205 -0.68 4.40 23.29
C SER A 205 -1.12 5.58 24.19
N GLU A 206 -0.41 5.83 25.30
CA GLU A 206 -0.65 6.96 26.20
C GLU A 206 0.20 8.19 25.88
N GLU A 207 1.45 8.00 25.43
CA GLU A 207 2.43 9.08 25.23
C GLU A 207 2.33 9.72 23.83
N TYR A 208 1.70 9.04 22.87
CA TYR A 208 1.53 9.52 21.49
C TYR A 208 0.07 9.44 21.05
N ASP A 209 -0.31 10.35 20.19
CA ASP A 209 -1.55 10.20 19.42
C ASP A 209 -1.26 9.32 18.22
N TRP A 210 -2.17 8.41 17.90
CA TRP A 210 -2.07 7.52 16.75
C TRP A 210 -3.17 7.81 15.78
N ILE A 211 -2.81 8.15 14.54
CA ILE A 211 -3.77 8.38 13.46
C ILE A 211 -3.62 7.23 12.48
N VAL A 212 -4.69 6.47 12.32
CA VAL A 212 -4.68 5.24 11.51
C VAL A 212 -5.70 5.34 10.39
N VAL A 213 -5.25 5.14 9.15
CA VAL A 213 -6.11 4.98 7.96
C VAL A 213 -5.87 3.57 7.42
N PRO A 214 -6.65 2.57 7.84
CA PRO A 214 -6.34 1.17 7.55
C PRO A 214 -6.59 0.79 6.07
N MET A 215 -7.34 1.61 5.34
CA MET A 215 -7.78 1.30 3.98
C MET A 215 -7.86 2.59 3.14
N VAL A 216 -6.78 2.90 2.42
CA VAL A 216 -6.74 4.08 1.52
C VAL A 216 -7.47 3.80 0.21
N ASN A 217 -7.48 2.54 -0.25
CA ASN A 217 -8.05 2.10 -1.52
C ASN A 217 -9.20 1.09 -1.34
N PRO A 218 -10.36 1.51 -0.79
CA PRO A 218 -11.45 0.58 -0.53
C PRO A 218 -12.06 -0.02 -1.81
N ASP A 219 -12.09 0.72 -2.92
CA ASP A 219 -12.63 0.24 -4.19
C ASP A 219 -11.76 -0.85 -4.80
N GLY A 220 -10.46 -0.60 -4.88
CA GLY A 220 -9.50 -1.60 -5.36
C GLY A 220 -9.49 -2.83 -4.46
N PHE A 221 -9.56 -2.65 -3.14
CA PHE A 221 -9.57 -3.75 -2.18
C PHE A 221 -10.79 -4.66 -2.38
N VAL A 222 -12.00 -4.10 -2.48
CA VAL A 222 -13.21 -4.87 -2.78
C VAL A 222 -13.08 -5.59 -4.13
N TYR A 223 -12.52 -4.92 -5.13
CA TYR A 223 -12.29 -5.52 -6.45
C TYR A 223 -11.33 -6.71 -6.40
N THR A 224 -10.31 -6.69 -5.51
CA THR A 224 -9.43 -7.85 -5.32
C THR A 224 -10.12 -9.06 -4.68
N HIS A 225 -11.17 -8.85 -3.92
CA HIS A 225 -11.97 -9.91 -3.30
C HIS A 225 -13.01 -10.50 -4.25
N GLU A 226 -13.55 -9.69 -5.16
CA GLU A 226 -14.70 -10.06 -5.96
C GLU A 226 -14.35 -10.47 -7.40
N VAL A 227 -13.29 -9.86 -7.98
CA VAL A 227 -13.01 -9.99 -9.41
C VAL A 227 -11.57 -10.38 -9.70
N GLU A 228 -10.59 -9.56 -9.32
CA GLU A 228 -9.19 -9.74 -9.71
C GLU A 228 -8.24 -9.59 -8.53
N ARG A 229 -7.77 -10.71 -7.99
CA ARG A 229 -6.88 -10.77 -6.81
C ARG A 229 -5.58 -9.97 -6.97
N LEU A 230 -5.12 -9.77 -8.20
CA LEU A 230 -3.87 -9.07 -8.51
C LEU A 230 -4.06 -7.58 -8.82
N TRP A 231 -5.25 -7.04 -8.60
CA TRP A 231 -5.52 -5.63 -8.86
C TRP A 231 -4.75 -4.73 -7.88
N ARG A 232 -4.03 -3.73 -8.43
CA ARG A 232 -3.19 -2.79 -7.66
C ARG A 232 -3.84 -1.42 -7.48
N LYS A 233 -4.35 -0.86 -8.57
CA LYS A 233 -4.78 0.55 -8.72
C LYS A 233 -6.11 0.83 -8.02
N ASN A 234 -6.56 2.11 -7.99
CA ASN A 234 -7.94 2.41 -7.66
C ASN A 234 -8.90 2.00 -8.79
N ARG A 235 -10.19 2.43 -8.75
CA ARG A 235 -11.19 1.95 -9.71
C ARG A 235 -11.78 3.04 -10.60
N ARG A 236 -11.22 4.25 -10.62
CA ARG A 236 -11.65 5.33 -11.51
C ARG A 236 -11.32 4.97 -12.97
N PRO A 237 -12.28 5.11 -13.93
CA PRO A 237 -11.95 4.99 -15.34
C PRO A 237 -10.89 6.02 -15.75
N ASN A 238 -9.83 5.60 -16.43
CA ASN A 238 -8.77 6.52 -16.84
C ASN A 238 -8.88 7.00 -18.30
N GLY A 239 -9.95 6.61 -18.97
CA GLY A 239 -10.28 7.05 -20.34
C GLY A 239 -9.58 6.27 -21.45
N ALA A 240 -8.63 5.41 -21.15
CA ALA A 240 -7.93 4.57 -22.12
C ALA A 240 -8.64 3.23 -22.36
N THR A 241 -8.27 2.57 -23.44
CA THR A 241 -8.74 1.22 -23.81
C THR A 241 -7.60 0.41 -24.39
N ASN A 242 -7.59 -0.89 -24.11
CA ASN A 242 -6.71 -1.86 -24.77
C ASN A 242 -7.53 -2.98 -25.45
N SER A 243 -6.88 -4.04 -25.91
CA SER A 243 -7.53 -5.19 -26.54
C SER A 243 -8.54 -5.92 -25.64
N SER A 244 -8.43 -5.77 -24.32
CA SER A 244 -9.33 -6.37 -23.33
C SER A 244 -10.50 -5.46 -22.92
N GLY A 245 -10.51 -4.19 -23.38
CA GLY A 245 -11.56 -3.22 -23.08
C GLY A 245 -11.06 -1.95 -22.37
N PRO A 246 -11.97 -1.21 -21.67
CA PRO A 246 -11.60 0.00 -20.96
C PRO A 246 -10.60 -0.27 -19.84
N CYS A 247 -9.60 0.62 -19.70
CA CYS A 247 -8.64 0.59 -18.62
C CYS A 247 -9.12 1.41 -17.44
N TYR A 248 -8.81 0.94 -16.24
CA TYR A 248 -9.23 1.53 -14.98
C TYR A 248 -8.04 1.82 -14.08
N GLY A 249 -8.22 2.82 -13.25
CA GLY A 249 -7.36 3.09 -12.12
C GLY A 249 -6.05 3.77 -12.46
N ILE A 250 -5.51 4.35 -11.40
CA ILE A 250 -4.20 4.98 -11.31
C ILE A 250 -3.49 4.34 -10.13
N ASP A 251 -2.18 4.13 -10.25
CA ASP A 251 -1.34 3.82 -9.09
C ASP A 251 -1.29 5.06 -8.19
N MET A 252 -2.02 5.00 -7.10
CA MET A 252 -2.19 6.14 -6.21
C MET A 252 -0.87 6.53 -5.51
N ASN A 253 0.05 5.58 -5.30
CA ASN A 253 1.39 5.87 -4.76
C ASN A 253 2.38 6.37 -5.83
N ARG A 254 1.84 6.86 -6.95
CA ARG A 254 2.53 7.62 -8.02
C ARG A 254 1.85 8.96 -8.29
N ASN A 255 0.73 9.25 -7.58
CA ASN A 255 -0.11 10.41 -7.90
C ASN A 255 0.03 11.58 -6.92
N PHE A 256 0.91 11.49 -5.91
CA PHE A 256 1.21 12.61 -5.02
C PHE A 256 2.03 13.68 -5.73
N ASP A 257 1.71 14.96 -5.48
CA ASP A 257 2.41 16.12 -6.08
C ASP A 257 3.73 16.44 -5.33
N TYR A 258 4.70 15.51 -5.47
CA TYR A 258 6.08 15.74 -5.05
C TYR A 258 7.02 15.02 -6.02
N HIS A 259 7.77 15.79 -6.82
CA HIS A 259 8.57 15.29 -7.95
C HIS A 259 7.78 14.40 -8.93
N TRP A 260 6.46 14.60 -8.99
CA TRP A 260 5.59 13.84 -9.87
C TRP A 260 6.05 13.94 -11.34
N GLY A 261 5.84 12.90 -12.13
CA GLY A 261 6.26 12.89 -13.55
C GLY A 261 7.75 12.60 -13.77
N GLY A 262 8.48 12.22 -12.71
CA GLY A 262 9.88 11.82 -12.80
C GLY A 262 10.07 10.39 -13.28
N ALA A 263 10.61 9.51 -12.43
CA ALA A 263 10.91 8.13 -12.77
C ALA A 263 9.93 7.14 -12.11
N GLY A 264 9.98 5.89 -12.56
CA GLY A 264 9.32 4.76 -11.90
C GLY A 264 7.84 4.59 -12.25
N TRP A 265 7.37 5.15 -13.37
CA TRP A 265 6.03 4.92 -13.89
C TRP A 265 5.92 5.29 -15.38
N ASN A 266 4.91 4.75 -16.05
CA ASN A 266 4.73 4.92 -17.48
C ASN A 266 3.53 5.85 -17.76
N ILE A 267 3.79 7.06 -18.22
CA ILE A 267 2.75 8.05 -18.56
C ILE A 267 1.98 7.69 -19.82
N ASP A 268 2.62 6.95 -20.73
CA ASP A 268 2.07 6.62 -22.05
C ASP A 268 1.23 5.33 -22.05
N GLU A 269 1.24 4.58 -20.93
CA GLU A 269 0.55 3.28 -20.82
C GLU A 269 -0.51 3.28 -19.69
N PRO A 270 -1.67 3.92 -19.89
CA PRO A 270 -2.71 4.03 -18.84
C PRO A 270 -3.27 2.68 -18.36
N CYS A 271 -3.08 1.62 -19.13
CA CYS A 271 -3.50 0.27 -18.75
C CYS A 271 -2.49 -0.43 -17.86
N ASP A 272 -1.28 0.09 -17.74
CA ASP A 272 -0.22 -0.46 -16.92
C ASP A 272 -0.54 -0.38 -15.40
N HIS A 273 0.02 -1.31 -14.63
CA HIS A 273 -0.13 -1.36 -13.17
C HIS A 273 0.47 -0.16 -12.45
N TRP A 274 1.53 0.45 -13.02
CA TRP A 274 2.26 1.58 -12.43
C TRP A 274 1.90 2.93 -13.06
N PHE A 275 0.77 3.00 -13.76
CA PHE A 275 0.31 4.26 -14.34
C PHE A 275 -0.08 5.27 -13.24
N GLY A 276 0.68 6.35 -13.09
CA GLY A 276 0.52 7.40 -12.08
C GLY A 276 -0.42 8.55 -12.48
N GLY A 277 -1.13 8.44 -13.60
CA GLY A 277 -2.01 9.49 -14.12
C GLY A 277 -1.32 10.43 -15.10
N HIS A 278 -2.09 11.35 -15.68
CA HIS A 278 -1.58 12.40 -16.56
C HIS A 278 -1.30 13.72 -15.83
N GLU A 279 -1.76 13.83 -14.59
CA GLU A 279 -1.56 14.98 -13.69
C GLU A 279 -1.45 14.47 -12.25
N PRO A 280 -0.73 15.17 -11.35
CA PRO A 280 -0.70 14.81 -9.95
C PRO A 280 -2.02 15.15 -9.25
N ASN A 281 -2.26 14.53 -8.10
CA ASN A 281 -3.41 14.84 -7.24
C ASN A 281 -4.77 14.74 -7.96
N THR A 282 -4.93 13.75 -8.84
CA THR A 282 -6.19 13.55 -9.57
C THR A 282 -7.15 12.58 -8.90
N GLU A 283 -6.65 11.75 -7.98
CA GLU A 283 -7.45 10.72 -7.34
C GLU A 283 -8.11 11.23 -6.08
N ILE A 284 -9.42 11.05 -5.98
CA ILE A 284 -10.21 11.57 -4.87
C ILE A 284 -9.78 10.97 -3.52
N GLU A 285 -9.31 9.73 -3.53
CA GLU A 285 -8.76 9.03 -2.37
C GLU A 285 -7.49 9.74 -1.86
N ILE A 286 -6.59 10.12 -2.78
CA ILE A 286 -5.35 10.84 -2.45
C ILE A 286 -5.65 12.25 -1.97
N LEU A 287 -6.57 12.96 -2.63
CA LEU A 287 -7.01 14.28 -2.19
C LEU A 287 -7.63 14.25 -0.79
N SER A 288 -8.41 13.20 -0.49
CA SER A 288 -9.01 13.00 0.84
C SER A 288 -7.93 12.77 1.91
N LEU A 289 -6.96 11.89 1.63
CA LEU A 289 -5.84 11.62 2.54
C LEU A 289 -4.99 12.87 2.77
N GLN A 290 -4.60 13.57 1.71
CA GLN A 290 -3.79 14.80 1.79
C GLN A 290 -4.52 15.92 2.53
N SER A 291 -5.82 16.11 2.27
CA SER A 291 -6.65 17.09 2.96
C SER A 291 -6.76 16.78 4.45
N PHE A 292 -6.92 15.49 4.77
CA PHE A 292 -6.97 15.04 6.17
C PHE A 292 -5.65 15.29 6.89
N VAL A 293 -4.52 14.86 6.33
CA VAL A 293 -3.19 15.13 6.92
C VAL A 293 -2.94 16.64 7.05
N SER A 294 -3.41 17.43 6.08
CA SER A 294 -3.25 18.88 6.09
C SER A 294 -4.22 19.62 7.03
N SER A 295 -5.22 18.94 7.57
CA SER A 295 -6.15 19.52 8.55
C SER A 295 -5.55 19.63 9.96
N PHE A 296 -4.45 18.94 10.22
CA PHE A 296 -3.73 19.02 11.48
C PHE A 296 -2.75 20.19 11.48
N GLU A 297 -2.47 20.71 12.67
CA GLU A 297 -1.49 21.78 12.86
C GLU A 297 -0.08 21.32 12.43
N ASP A 298 0.69 22.24 11.86
CA ASP A 298 2.08 21.97 11.49
C ASP A 298 2.89 21.51 12.71
N GLY A 299 3.66 20.43 12.53
CA GLY A 299 4.45 19.83 13.60
C GLY A 299 3.66 19.00 14.63
N TYR A 300 2.36 18.78 14.41
CA TYR A 300 1.60 17.82 15.21
C TYR A 300 1.92 16.38 14.80
N ILE A 301 1.82 16.03 13.51
CA ILE A 301 2.24 14.72 13.00
C ILE A 301 3.77 14.74 12.85
N ARG A 302 4.45 13.85 13.58
CA ARG A 302 5.92 13.78 13.59
C ARG A 302 6.48 12.54 12.90
N SER A 303 5.64 11.55 12.67
CA SER A 303 5.99 10.35 11.93
C SER A 303 4.86 9.96 10.98
N TYR A 304 5.22 9.57 9.75
CA TYR A 304 4.29 9.05 8.74
C TYR A 304 4.81 7.73 8.19
N MET A 305 4.05 6.66 8.39
CA MET A 305 4.42 5.31 7.99
C MET A 305 3.37 4.73 7.05
N ALA A 306 3.77 4.43 5.82
CA ALA A 306 2.93 3.77 4.82
C ALA A 306 3.26 2.28 4.77
N PHE A 307 2.27 1.43 5.00
CA PHE A 307 2.46 -0.02 5.00
C PHE A 307 2.10 -0.62 3.65
N HIS A 308 3.04 -1.38 3.12
CA HIS A 308 3.02 -2.03 1.82
C HIS A 308 3.43 -3.50 1.92
N ALA A 309 3.39 -4.21 0.83
CA ALA A 309 4.03 -5.49 0.62
C ALA A 309 4.57 -5.56 -0.83
N TYR A 310 5.65 -6.26 -1.02
CA TYR A 310 6.44 -7.07 -0.12
C TYR A 310 7.95 -6.81 -0.27
N GLY A 311 8.78 -7.37 0.62
CA GLY A 311 10.24 -7.29 0.45
C GLY A 311 11.01 -7.23 1.77
N GLN A 312 10.34 -6.95 2.89
CA GLN A 312 10.95 -6.69 4.18
C GLN A 312 11.93 -5.52 4.11
N TYR A 313 11.40 -4.33 3.76
CA TYR A 313 12.17 -3.09 3.71
C TYR A 313 11.57 -2.02 4.64
N VAL A 314 12.42 -1.13 5.13
CA VAL A 314 12.04 0.19 5.65
C VAL A 314 12.64 1.23 4.72
N LEU A 315 11.82 1.71 3.79
CA LEU A 315 12.21 2.62 2.71
C LEU A 315 12.03 4.07 3.15
N LEU A 316 13.14 4.77 3.29
CA LEU A 316 13.21 6.18 3.65
C LEU A 316 13.14 7.09 2.41
N PRO A 317 12.77 8.37 2.52
CA PRO A 317 13.00 9.34 1.47
C PRO A 317 14.50 9.42 1.05
N TYR A 318 14.82 9.74 -0.19
CA TYR A 318 13.84 9.99 -1.24
C TYR A 318 13.66 8.78 -2.15
N GLY A 319 12.44 8.59 -2.68
CA GLY A 319 12.18 7.64 -3.73
C GLY A 319 12.55 8.20 -5.11
N HIS A 320 12.33 9.51 -5.34
CA HIS A 320 12.55 10.16 -6.63
C HIS A 320 14.03 10.31 -7.04
N SER A 321 14.97 10.00 -6.15
CA SER A 321 16.41 10.13 -6.41
C SER A 321 17.21 9.02 -5.71
N ASN A 322 18.26 8.55 -6.36
CA ASN A 322 19.26 7.65 -5.77
C ASN A 322 20.54 8.39 -5.33
N THR A 323 20.60 9.72 -5.48
CA THR A 323 21.76 10.56 -5.14
C THR A 323 21.43 11.71 -4.19
N GLU A 324 20.15 12.04 -4.02
CA GLU A 324 19.67 13.06 -3.10
C GLU A 324 19.10 12.42 -1.84
N PHE A 325 19.41 13.02 -0.67
CA PHE A 325 18.99 12.51 0.62
C PHE A 325 18.42 13.64 1.48
N PRO A 326 17.46 13.36 2.38
CA PRO A 326 17.01 14.31 3.37
C PRO A 326 18.16 14.88 4.23
N PRO A 327 18.12 16.14 4.66
CA PRO A 327 19.14 16.70 5.56
C PRO A 327 19.35 15.87 6.85
N ASN A 328 18.32 15.23 7.36
CA ASN A 328 18.35 14.37 8.54
C ASN A 328 18.39 12.86 8.21
N TYR A 329 18.87 12.50 7.02
CA TYR A 329 18.87 11.10 6.53
C TYR A 329 19.54 10.11 7.50
N GLU A 330 20.72 10.46 8.04
CA GLU A 330 21.42 9.59 8.97
C GLU A 330 20.66 9.38 10.30
N GLN A 331 19.90 10.41 10.75
CA GLN A 331 18.98 10.27 11.87
C GLN A 331 17.86 9.29 11.54
N MET A 332 17.19 9.48 10.39
CA MET A 332 16.11 8.57 9.92
C MET A 332 16.63 7.13 9.79
N LYS A 333 17.86 6.96 9.29
CA LYS A 333 18.47 5.64 9.11
C LYS A 333 18.72 4.92 10.44
N ARG A 334 19.13 5.63 11.50
CA ARG A 334 19.26 5.04 12.85
C ARG A 334 17.91 4.61 13.41
N ILE A 335 16.86 5.37 13.16
CA ILE A 335 15.49 5.03 13.56
C ILE A 335 15.00 3.80 12.82
N ALA A 336 15.22 3.72 11.51
CA ALA A 336 14.87 2.56 10.70
C ALA A 336 15.66 1.30 11.09
N ALA A 337 16.93 1.45 11.51
CA ALA A 337 17.74 0.37 12.05
C ALA A 337 17.11 -0.21 13.31
N ALA A 338 16.65 0.63 14.24
CA ALA A 338 16.00 0.19 15.47
C ALA A 338 14.68 -0.56 15.21
N PHE A 339 13.93 -0.17 14.16
CA PHE A 339 12.79 -0.97 13.68
C PHE A 339 13.24 -2.37 13.25
N SER A 340 14.24 -2.47 12.36
CA SER A 340 14.70 -3.75 11.82
C SER A 340 15.24 -4.68 12.91
N ASP A 341 16.01 -4.13 13.85
CA ASP A 341 16.60 -4.89 14.95
C ASP A 341 15.49 -5.47 15.84
N ALA A 342 14.55 -4.63 16.28
CA ALA A 342 13.44 -5.08 17.12
C ALA A 342 12.46 -6.02 16.41
N ALA A 343 12.14 -5.76 15.14
CA ALA A 343 11.29 -6.65 14.32
C ALA A 343 11.91 -8.04 14.13
N SER A 344 13.23 -8.15 14.17
CA SER A 344 13.92 -9.44 14.01
C SER A 344 13.85 -10.35 15.25
N GLU A 345 13.57 -9.78 16.43
CA GLU A 345 13.61 -10.53 17.69
C GLU A 345 12.58 -11.68 17.78
N PRO A 346 11.31 -11.51 17.37
CA PRO A 346 10.33 -12.59 17.52
C PRO A 346 10.58 -13.79 16.61
N TYR A 347 10.87 -13.55 15.34
CA TYR A 347 10.91 -14.61 14.31
C TYR A 347 12.12 -14.54 13.38
N GLY A 348 13.09 -13.67 13.63
CA GLY A 348 14.28 -13.51 12.79
C GLY A 348 14.04 -12.73 11.49
N SER A 349 12.94 -11.99 11.38
CA SER A 349 12.56 -11.23 10.19
C SER A 349 13.32 -9.91 10.11
N ALA A 350 14.54 -9.92 9.58
CA ALA A 350 15.31 -8.71 9.38
C ALA A 350 14.81 -7.91 8.16
N PHE A 351 14.59 -6.61 8.37
CA PHE A 351 14.24 -5.65 7.33
C PHE A 351 15.48 -4.93 6.81
N THR A 352 15.61 -4.78 5.50
CA THR A 352 16.62 -3.91 4.89
C THR A 352 16.14 -2.47 4.95
N TYR A 353 16.98 -1.51 5.33
CA TYR A 353 16.56 -0.12 5.50
C TYR A 353 17.50 0.89 4.84
N GLY A 354 16.93 1.99 4.36
CA GLY A 354 17.66 3.09 3.73
C GLY A 354 16.81 3.86 2.72
N ALA A 355 17.45 4.76 1.95
CA ALA A 355 16.76 5.54 0.94
C ALA A 355 16.16 4.66 -0.16
N SER A 356 14.88 4.88 -0.45
CA SER A 356 14.09 4.08 -1.38
C SER A 356 14.70 4.02 -2.78
N GLY A 357 15.08 5.18 -3.33
CA GLY A 357 15.67 5.26 -4.66
C GLY A 357 17.04 4.59 -4.79
N LEU A 358 17.72 4.33 -3.65
CA LEU A 358 19.01 3.63 -3.62
C LEU A 358 18.84 2.12 -3.43
N LEU A 359 17.90 1.70 -2.56
CA LEU A 359 17.72 0.29 -2.17
C LEU A 359 16.84 -0.49 -3.14
N ASN A 360 15.91 0.20 -3.77
CA ASN A 360 14.93 -0.44 -4.64
C ASN A 360 15.08 0.11 -6.07
N TYR A 361 14.27 1.06 -6.44
CA TYR A 361 14.33 1.76 -7.74
C TYR A 361 13.88 3.21 -7.54
N VAL A 362 14.26 4.07 -8.49
CA VAL A 362 13.87 5.47 -8.44
C VAL A 362 12.39 5.60 -8.81
N VAL A 363 11.60 6.21 -7.93
CA VAL A 363 10.15 6.37 -8.10
C VAL A 363 9.68 7.73 -7.61
N SER A 364 8.85 8.39 -8.39
CA SER A 364 8.30 9.72 -8.12
C SER A 364 6.83 9.66 -7.71
N GLY A 365 6.35 10.70 -7.03
CA GLY A 365 4.93 10.85 -6.66
C GLY A 365 4.47 9.91 -5.54
N ALA A 366 5.38 9.51 -4.65
CA ALA A 366 5.08 8.61 -3.53
C ALA A 366 4.66 9.36 -2.25
N ALA A 367 3.77 8.73 -1.46
CA ALA A 367 3.22 9.26 -0.21
C ALA A 367 4.29 9.70 0.79
N LYS A 368 5.31 8.85 1.06
CA LYS A 368 6.37 9.15 2.02
C LYS A 368 7.19 10.38 1.65
N ASP A 369 7.45 10.57 0.35
CA ASP A 369 8.22 11.72 -0.15
C ASP A 369 7.40 13.00 -0.06
N TRP A 370 6.10 12.95 -0.37
CA TRP A 370 5.17 14.05 -0.16
C TRP A 370 5.04 14.43 1.33
N ALA A 371 4.88 13.46 2.20
CA ALA A 371 4.77 13.68 3.64
C ALA A 371 6.04 14.35 4.20
N TYR A 372 7.22 13.95 3.72
CA TYR A 372 8.47 14.58 4.11
C TYR A 372 8.64 15.97 3.46
N GLY A 373 8.54 16.04 2.12
CA GLY A 373 8.94 17.22 1.35
C GLY A 373 7.90 18.35 1.34
N VAL A 374 6.61 18.02 1.42
CA VAL A 374 5.50 18.99 1.41
C VAL A 374 4.97 19.26 2.81
N LYS A 375 4.78 18.22 3.62
CA LYS A 375 4.22 18.37 4.97
C LYS A 375 5.28 18.58 6.04
N ASN A 376 6.57 18.49 5.71
CA ASN A 376 7.69 18.64 6.63
C ASN A 376 7.62 17.72 7.85
N ILE A 377 7.07 16.51 7.67
CA ILE A 377 7.05 15.49 8.71
C ILE A 377 8.47 14.93 8.85
N PRO A 378 9.12 15.03 10.02
CA PRO A 378 10.56 14.80 10.16
C PRO A 378 10.99 13.34 10.00
N PHE A 379 10.06 12.38 10.22
CA PHE A 379 10.30 10.96 9.95
C PHE A 379 9.18 10.39 9.10
N THR A 380 9.53 9.94 7.90
CA THR A 380 8.58 9.26 7.00
C THR A 380 9.21 8.01 6.42
N CYS A 381 8.43 6.95 6.25
CA CYS A 381 8.91 5.73 5.60
C CYS A 381 7.79 4.94 4.94
N THR A 382 8.17 4.08 4.01
CA THR A 382 7.35 2.95 3.58
C THR A 382 7.90 1.69 4.24
N VAL A 383 7.03 0.90 4.86
CA VAL A 383 7.35 -0.42 5.41
C VAL A 383 6.83 -1.47 4.46
N GLU A 384 7.73 -2.12 3.73
CA GLU A 384 7.42 -3.29 2.91
C GLU A 384 7.44 -4.54 3.79
N LEU A 385 6.29 -5.15 3.98
CA LEU A 385 6.09 -6.29 4.87
C LEU A 385 6.66 -7.59 4.29
N ARG A 386 6.42 -8.74 5.00
CA ARG A 386 6.77 -10.07 4.49
C ARG A 386 6.13 -10.33 3.14
N ASP A 387 6.74 -11.18 2.34
CA ASP A 387 8.01 -11.88 2.56
C ASP A 387 9.08 -11.34 1.55
N LYS A 388 10.13 -12.12 1.36
CA LYS A 388 11.19 -11.80 0.36
C LYS A 388 10.92 -12.44 -1.00
N GLY A 389 9.65 -12.68 -1.33
CA GLY A 389 9.21 -13.12 -2.65
C GLY A 389 8.93 -14.63 -2.79
N THR A 390 8.85 -15.39 -1.70
CA THR A 390 8.38 -16.78 -1.76
C THR A 390 6.88 -16.85 -2.01
N TYR A 391 6.12 -16.01 -1.32
CA TYR A 391 4.68 -15.85 -1.48
C TYR A 391 4.30 -14.51 -2.09
N GLY A 392 5.13 -13.46 -1.87
CA GLY A 392 4.86 -12.11 -2.35
C GLY A 392 3.52 -11.57 -1.85
N PHE A 393 2.66 -11.11 -2.77
CA PHE A 393 1.32 -10.62 -2.43
C PHE A 393 0.33 -11.69 -1.96
N PHE A 394 0.73 -12.97 -2.00
CA PHE A 394 -0.10 -14.12 -1.63
C PHE A 394 0.31 -14.72 -0.29
N LEU A 395 0.76 -13.88 0.63
CA LEU A 395 1.21 -14.34 1.95
C LEU A 395 0.09 -15.16 2.62
N PRO A 396 0.35 -16.40 3.06
CA PRO A 396 -0.66 -17.23 3.72
C PRO A 396 -1.20 -16.59 4.99
N SER A 397 -2.50 -16.76 5.25
CA SER A 397 -3.18 -16.12 6.37
C SER A 397 -2.61 -16.51 7.75
N ASN A 398 -2.08 -17.73 7.89
CA ASN A 398 -1.42 -18.17 9.12
C ASN A 398 -0.11 -17.40 9.45
N GLN A 399 0.34 -16.50 8.58
CA GLN A 399 1.47 -15.60 8.87
C GLN A 399 1.04 -14.19 9.29
N ILE A 400 -0.26 -13.86 9.26
CA ILE A 400 -0.75 -12.51 9.59
C ILE A 400 -0.36 -12.14 11.02
N THR A 401 -0.64 -12.99 11.99
CA THR A 401 -0.30 -12.76 13.41
C THR A 401 1.21 -12.62 13.60
N GLU A 402 2.03 -13.45 12.93
CA GLU A 402 3.47 -13.34 13.02
C GLU A 402 3.99 -12.00 12.47
N VAL A 403 3.46 -11.55 11.32
CA VAL A 403 3.78 -10.22 10.75
C VAL A 403 3.34 -9.11 11.71
N GLY A 404 2.14 -9.22 12.28
CA GLY A 404 1.66 -8.27 13.28
C GLY A 404 2.59 -8.13 14.48
N VAL A 405 3.02 -9.26 15.05
CA VAL A 405 3.91 -9.31 16.23
C VAL A 405 5.30 -8.73 15.91
N GLU A 406 5.92 -9.10 14.78
CA GLU A 406 7.23 -8.56 14.43
C GLU A 406 7.19 -7.08 14.12
N VAL A 407 6.12 -6.60 13.46
CA VAL A 407 5.96 -5.18 13.15
C VAL A 407 5.62 -4.38 14.41
N ALA A 408 4.85 -4.93 15.34
CA ALA A 408 4.62 -4.31 16.66
C ALA A 408 5.93 -4.15 17.46
N ALA A 409 6.78 -5.19 17.46
CA ALA A 409 8.12 -5.09 18.04
C ALA A 409 8.97 -4.02 17.34
N GLY A 410 8.98 -4.03 15.99
CA GLY A 410 9.67 -3.02 15.19
C GLY A 410 9.17 -1.60 15.46
N LEU A 411 7.86 -1.41 15.59
CA LEU A 411 7.24 -0.12 15.91
C LEU A 411 7.69 0.40 17.28
N LYS A 412 7.75 -0.46 18.30
CA LYS A 412 8.29 -0.10 19.62
C LYS A 412 9.75 0.38 19.52
N GLY A 413 10.60 -0.38 18.82
CA GLY A 413 11.99 0.01 18.61
C GLY A 413 12.13 1.33 17.84
N LEU A 414 11.34 1.53 16.81
CA LEU A 414 11.31 2.76 16.00
C LEU A 414 10.91 3.97 16.82
N VAL A 415 9.79 3.89 17.55
CA VAL A 415 9.25 5.04 18.30
C VAL A 415 10.18 5.43 19.45
N ASN A 416 10.75 4.46 20.18
CA ASN A 416 11.73 4.73 21.21
C ASN A 416 12.96 5.45 20.65
N LYS A 417 13.48 4.94 19.53
CA LYS A 417 14.64 5.56 18.89
C LYS A 417 14.33 6.94 18.34
N ALA A 418 13.16 7.13 17.75
CA ALA A 418 12.71 8.43 17.26
C ALA A 418 12.59 9.48 18.40
N ALA A 419 12.13 9.06 19.59
CA ALA A 419 12.11 9.92 20.78
C ALA A 419 13.52 10.28 21.23
N GLU A 420 14.45 9.31 21.32
CA GLU A 420 15.87 9.57 21.63
C GLU A 420 16.54 10.53 20.63
N GLU A 421 16.15 10.47 19.38
CA GLU A 421 16.66 11.34 18.31
C GLU A 421 15.95 12.71 18.24
N GLY A 422 14.98 13.00 19.13
CA GLY A 422 14.27 14.28 19.19
C GLY A 422 13.22 14.49 18.10
N ILE A 423 12.72 13.41 17.50
CA ILE A 423 11.67 13.52 16.46
C ILE A 423 10.39 14.11 17.02
N PHE A 424 10.04 13.82 18.26
CA PHE A 424 8.80 14.24 18.91
C PHE A 424 8.90 15.54 19.73
N ASP A 425 10.05 16.22 19.68
CA ASP A 425 10.26 17.50 20.37
C ASP A 425 9.50 18.68 19.73
#